data_e3320341157cadf422681a59a7264f55
#
_entry.id   e3320341157cadf422681a59a7264f55
#
_cell.length_a   1.000
_cell.length_b   1.000
_cell.length_c   1.000
_cell.angle_alpha   90.00
_cell.angle_beta   90.00
_cell.angle_gamma   90.00
#
_symmetry.space_group_name_H-M   'P 1'
#
loop_
_entity.id
_entity.type
_entity.pdbx_description
1 polymer ?
#
loop_
_entity_poly.entity_id
_entity_poly.type
_entity_poly.pdbx_seq_one_letter_code
_entity_poly.pdbx_strand_id
1 'polypeptide(L)'
;MPELAALRVSSARVFWSTAVPFGVAMCVFRLGHFPMLYAVGMGIVMGSLFGGVSLWMQRGAERRLEAQGIDPGDLAPVQERSEEINGDLALVYEASRRALLNLHKLRIVKEDPVTGELDAKTGAGWYSWGESVSVRVTGDGPQTTVHICSKPRLSTAVVDNGKSVENVALFFQHLRSELAAPAPNNRWRGP
;
A
#
# COMPACT_ATOMS: atom_id res chain seq x y z
N MET A 1 -0.82 -25.23 -9.99
CA MET A 1 -0.13 -24.12 -9.28
C MET A 1 -0.66 -24.11 -7.87
N PRO A 2 0.15 -24.27 -6.82
CA PRO A 2 -0.36 -24.20 -5.47
C PRO A 2 -0.77 -22.78 -5.17
N GLU A 3 -2.03 -22.60 -4.87
CA GLU A 3 -2.63 -21.41 -4.30
C GLU A 3 -1.81 -21.00 -3.07
N LEU A 4 -1.06 -19.91 -3.17
CA LEU A 4 -0.51 -19.23 -2.01
C LEU A 4 -1.72 -18.73 -1.22
N ALA A 5 -2.17 -19.56 -0.28
CA ALA A 5 -3.14 -19.15 0.73
C ALA A 5 -2.55 -17.91 1.40
N ALA A 6 -3.05 -16.75 1.03
CA ALA A 6 -2.67 -15.47 1.62
C ALA A 6 -2.74 -15.62 3.15
N LEU A 7 -1.59 -15.58 3.81
CA LEU A 7 -1.48 -15.66 5.26
C LEU A 7 -2.12 -14.40 5.83
N ARG A 8 -3.41 -14.46 6.06
CA ARG A 8 -4.15 -13.37 6.72
C ARG A 8 -3.43 -13.04 8.01
N VAL A 9 -2.86 -11.84 8.10
CA VAL A 9 -2.14 -11.40 9.30
C VAL A 9 -3.10 -11.46 10.47
N SER A 10 -2.87 -12.40 11.41
CA SER A 10 -3.81 -12.59 12.50
C SER A 10 -3.83 -11.34 13.38
N SER A 11 -5.01 -10.93 13.83
CA SER A 11 -5.21 -9.81 14.77
C SER A 11 -4.33 -9.93 16.02
N ALA A 12 -4.05 -11.17 16.46
CA ALA A 12 -3.13 -11.43 17.58
C ALA A 12 -1.69 -11.05 17.22
N ARG A 13 -1.23 -11.33 15.99
CA ARG A 13 0.12 -10.95 15.56
C ARG A 13 0.28 -9.42 15.54
N VAL A 14 -0.69 -8.69 15.00
CA VAL A 14 -0.65 -7.22 14.98
C VAL A 14 -0.66 -6.67 16.40
N PHE A 15 -1.51 -7.17 17.28
CA PHE A 15 -1.54 -6.75 18.67
C PHE A 15 -0.17 -6.95 19.34
N TRP A 16 0.38 -8.16 19.32
CA TRP A 16 1.61 -8.46 20.03
C TRP A 16 2.84 -7.79 19.41
N SER A 17 2.90 -7.64 18.07
CA SER A 17 4.02 -6.95 17.40
C SER A 17 4.09 -5.47 17.71
N THR A 18 3.00 -4.84 18.13
CA THR A 18 2.95 -3.43 18.51
C THR A 18 2.94 -3.24 20.04
N ALA A 19 2.18 -4.04 20.77
CA ALA A 19 2.05 -3.94 22.23
C ALA A 19 3.35 -4.22 22.97
N VAL A 20 4.07 -5.30 22.58
CA VAL A 20 5.28 -5.72 23.30
C VAL A 20 6.42 -4.73 23.16
N PRO A 21 6.85 -4.31 21.95
CA PRO A 21 7.94 -3.33 21.79
C PRO A 21 7.63 -2.00 22.47
N PHE A 22 6.39 -1.52 22.35
CA PHE A 22 6.00 -0.26 22.98
C PHE A 22 5.93 -0.37 24.49
N GLY A 23 5.39 -1.46 25.02
CA GLY A 23 5.35 -1.73 26.45
C GLY A 23 6.75 -1.85 27.07
N VAL A 24 7.67 -2.55 26.40
CA VAL A 24 9.07 -2.67 26.82
C VAL A 24 9.75 -1.29 26.80
N ALA A 25 9.59 -0.52 25.73
CA ALA A 25 10.17 0.82 25.64
C ALA A 25 9.67 1.72 26.79
N MET A 26 8.38 1.69 27.10
CA MET A 26 7.79 2.46 28.20
C MET A 26 8.27 1.98 29.56
N CYS A 27 8.44 0.66 29.76
CA CYS A 27 9.00 0.11 30.96
C CYS A 27 10.44 0.61 31.18
N VAL A 28 11.31 0.48 30.15
CA VAL A 28 12.71 0.93 30.21
C VAL A 28 12.81 2.43 30.49
N PHE A 29 12.01 3.25 29.83
CA PHE A 29 11.98 4.70 30.05
C PHE A 29 11.62 5.07 31.48
N ARG A 30 10.75 4.31 32.13
CA ARG A 30 10.29 4.56 33.51
C ARG A 30 11.20 4.00 34.59
N LEU A 31 12.01 2.97 34.33
CA LEU A 31 12.91 2.33 35.28
C LEU A 31 13.91 3.30 35.92
N GLY A 32 14.32 4.35 35.22
CA GLY A 32 15.20 5.39 35.74
C GLY A 32 14.55 6.39 36.69
N HIS A 33 13.22 6.43 36.80
CA HIS A 33 12.48 7.48 37.50
C HIS A 33 11.49 6.93 38.57
N PHE A 34 11.12 5.65 38.50
CA PHE A 34 10.08 5.05 39.33
C PHE A 34 10.46 3.65 39.84
N PRO A 35 9.83 3.16 40.91
CA PRO A 35 10.00 1.78 41.37
C PRO A 35 9.68 0.78 40.25
N MET A 36 10.44 -0.31 40.22
CA MET A 36 10.37 -1.34 39.15
C MET A 36 8.94 -1.84 38.94
N LEU A 37 8.18 -2.13 40.01
CA LEU A 37 6.81 -2.64 39.91
C LEU A 37 5.89 -1.66 39.19
N TYR A 38 6.04 -0.37 39.46
CA TYR A 38 5.28 0.69 38.79
C TYR A 38 5.67 0.81 37.31
N ALA A 39 6.97 0.76 37.00
CA ALA A 39 7.46 0.83 35.61
C ALA A 39 6.94 -0.35 34.77
N VAL A 40 6.95 -1.56 35.30
CA VAL A 40 6.40 -2.76 34.65
C VAL A 40 4.88 -2.63 34.44
N GLY A 41 4.14 -2.24 35.50
CA GLY A 41 2.70 -2.03 35.40
C GLY A 41 2.31 -1.03 34.35
N MET A 42 3.00 0.13 34.26
CA MET A 42 2.80 1.13 33.23
C MET A 42 3.17 0.62 31.84
N GLY A 43 4.22 -0.16 31.70
CA GLY A 43 4.60 -0.78 30.42
C GLY A 43 3.50 -1.70 29.90
N ILE A 44 2.92 -2.54 30.77
CA ILE A 44 1.80 -3.43 30.40
C ILE A 44 0.58 -2.62 29.96
N VAL A 45 0.17 -1.62 30.74
CA VAL A 45 -1.01 -0.80 30.46
C VAL A 45 -0.83 -0.06 29.12
N MET A 46 0.28 0.65 28.96
CA MET A 46 0.53 1.46 27.76
C MET A 46 0.74 0.57 26.52
N GLY A 47 1.42 -0.57 26.67
CA GLY A 47 1.56 -1.56 25.61
C GLY A 47 0.21 -2.11 25.17
N SER A 48 -0.66 -2.48 26.10
CA SER A 48 -2.01 -3.00 25.80
C SER A 48 -2.89 -1.95 25.12
N LEU A 49 -2.83 -0.69 25.57
CA LEU A 49 -3.56 0.42 24.94
C LEU A 49 -3.08 0.63 23.51
N PHE A 50 -1.76 0.67 23.29
CA PHE A 50 -1.19 0.86 21.94
C PHE A 50 -1.52 -0.31 21.01
N GLY A 51 -1.43 -1.54 21.49
CA GLY A 51 -1.85 -2.72 20.74
C GLY A 51 -3.35 -2.70 20.40
N GLY A 52 -4.19 -2.27 21.34
CA GLY A 52 -5.63 -2.12 21.13
C GLY A 52 -5.96 -1.06 20.06
N VAL A 53 -5.30 0.09 20.12
CA VAL A 53 -5.45 1.14 19.08
C VAL A 53 -5.01 0.62 17.71
N SER A 54 -3.88 -0.08 17.64
CA SER A 54 -3.38 -0.67 16.38
C SER A 54 -4.38 -1.67 15.78
N LEU A 55 -4.99 -2.52 16.60
CA LEU A 55 -6.06 -3.42 16.17
C LEU A 55 -7.31 -2.68 15.68
N TRP A 56 -7.70 -1.64 16.39
CA TRP A 56 -8.86 -0.83 15.98
C TRP A 56 -8.62 -0.15 14.64
N MET A 57 -7.42 0.39 14.42
CA MET A 57 -7.03 0.98 13.13
C MET A 57 -7.02 -0.05 12.00
N GLN A 58 -6.48 -1.25 12.25
CA GLN A 58 -6.49 -2.34 11.26
C GLN A 58 -7.91 -2.73 10.86
N ARG A 59 -8.80 -2.97 11.84
CA ARG A 59 -10.22 -3.29 11.55
C ARG A 59 -10.93 -2.16 10.80
N GLY A 60 -10.58 -0.92 11.10
CA GLY A 60 -11.07 0.24 10.35
C GLY A 60 -10.60 0.24 8.90
N ALA A 61 -9.35 -0.17 8.64
CA ALA A 61 -8.80 -0.34 7.31
C ALA A 61 -9.51 -1.46 6.53
N GLU A 62 -9.70 -2.63 7.15
CA GLU A 62 -10.43 -3.76 6.55
C GLU A 62 -11.84 -3.33 6.09
N ARG A 63 -12.62 -2.73 7.00
CA ARG A 63 -13.98 -2.24 6.68
C ARG A 63 -13.99 -1.21 5.56
N ARG A 64 -12.98 -0.32 5.51
CA ARG A 64 -12.87 0.69 4.46
C ARG A 64 -12.60 0.06 3.11
N LEU A 65 -11.70 -0.91 3.03
CA LEU A 65 -11.39 -1.64 1.80
C LEU A 65 -12.60 -2.45 1.31
N GLU A 66 -13.27 -3.17 2.20
CA GLU A 66 -14.51 -3.90 1.90
C GLU A 66 -15.61 -2.97 1.36
N ALA A 67 -15.77 -1.78 1.96
CA ALA A 67 -16.73 -0.78 1.48
C ALA A 67 -16.40 -0.24 0.07
N GLN A 68 -15.14 -0.30 -0.34
CA GLN A 68 -14.69 0.03 -1.70
C GLN A 68 -14.74 -1.16 -2.66
N GLY A 69 -15.21 -2.33 -2.22
CA GLY A 69 -15.20 -3.57 -3.00
C GLY A 69 -13.82 -4.17 -3.19
N ILE A 70 -12.85 -3.79 -2.35
CA ILE A 70 -11.48 -4.31 -2.36
C ILE A 70 -11.39 -5.40 -1.30
N ASP A 71 -10.99 -6.61 -1.70
CA ASP A 71 -10.69 -7.67 -0.75
C ASP A 71 -9.46 -7.25 0.07
N PRO A 72 -9.59 -7.10 1.40
CA PRO A 72 -8.45 -6.73 2.24
C PRO A 72 -7.34 -7.78 2.22
N GLY A 73 -7.67 -9.06 1.94
CA GLY A 73 -6.69 -10.14 1.79
C GLY A 73 -5.64 -10.15 2.90
N ASP A 74 -4.37 -10.13 2.51
CA ASP A 74 -3.24 -9.93 3.42
C ASP A 74 -2.89 -8.43 3.48
N LEU A 75 -3.11 -7.81 4.64
CA LEU A 75 -2.72 -6.42 4.91
C LEU A 75 -1.20 -6.27 5.16
N ALA A 76 -0.37 -7.09 4.51
CA ALA A 76 1.08 -6.91 4.55
C ALA A 76 1.46 -5.51 4.05
N PRO A 77 2.45 -4.87 4.68
CA PRO A 77 2.83 -3.51 4.31
C PRO A 77 3.43 -3.43 2.90
N VAL A 78 3.95 -4.51 2.35
CA VAL A 78 4.43 -4.59 0.96
C VAL A 78 3.43 -5.39 0.15
N GLN A 79 2.92 -4.80 -0.91
CA GLN A 79 1.98 -5.42 -1.84
C GLN A 79 2.53 -5.38 -3.26
N GLU A 80 2.51 -6.53 -3.89
CA GLU A 80 2.95 -6.70 -5.26
C GLU A 80 1.89 -7.46 -6.06
N ARG A 81 1.70 -7.05 -7.31
CA ARG A 81 0.77 -7.70 -8.23
C ARG A 81 1.23 -7.52 -9.66
N SER A 82 1.07 -8.58 -10.47
CA SER A 82 1.30 -8.54 -11.90
C SER A 82 0.04 -8.96 -12.64
N GLU A 83 -0.28 -8.25 -13.71
CA GLU A 83 -1.37 -8.61 -14.63
C GLU A 83 -0.88 -8.53 -16.08
N GLU A 84 -1.34 -9.48 -16.89
CA GLU A 84 -1.16 -9.45 -18.33
C GLU A 84 -2.31 -8.68 -18.98
N ILE A 85 -1.96 -7.75 -19.84
CA ILE A 85 -2.88 -6.80 -20.48
C ILE A 85 -2.71 -6.89 -22.00
N ASN A 86 -3.82 -7.02 -22.69
CA ASN A 86 -3.83 -6.96 -24.17
C ASN A 86 -3.65 -5.50 -24.60
N GLY A 87 -2.55 -5.19 -25.26
CA GLY A 87 -2.21 -3.86 -25.72
C GLY A 87 -0.72 -3.73 -25.96
N ASP A 88 -0.34 -2.81 -26.81
CA ASP A 88 1.07 -2.52 -27.03
C ASP A 88 1.70 -1.80 -25.82
N LEU A 89 3.01 -1.90 -25.72
CA LEU A 89 3.78 -1.36 -24.58
C LEU A 89 3.52 0.13 -24.38
N ALA A 90 3.49 0.93 -25.44
CA ALA A 90 3.34 2.38 -25.34
C ALA A 90 1.95 2.79 -24.85
N LEU A 91 0.91 2.10 -25.34
CA LEU A 91 -0.48 2.33 -24.91
C LEU A 91 -0.65 1.98 -23.43
N VAL A 92 -0.16 0.79 -23.03
CA VAL A 92 -0.28 0.31 -21.64
C VAL A 92 0.57 1.14 -20.70
N TYR A 93 1.75 1.62 -21.11
CA TYR A 93 2.58 2.52 -20.33
C TYR A 93 1.85 3.86 -20.07
N GLU A 94 1.30 4.50 -21.08
CA GLU A 94 0.56 5.75 -20.92
C GLU A 94 -0.72 5.59 -20.09
N ALA A 95 -1.42 4.48 -20.25
CA ALA A 95 -2.57 4.16 -19.41
C ALA A 95 -2.14 3.94 -17.92
N SER A 96 -1.02 3.24 -17.70
CA SER A 96 -0.45 3.04 -16.35
C SER A 96 -0.02 4.36 -15.69
N ARG A 97 0.58 5.26 -16.47
CA ARG A 97 0.95 6.60 -16.03
C ARG A 97 -0.30 7.40 -15.58
N ARG A 98 -1.37 7.41 -16.39
CA ARG A 98 -2.63 8.07 -16.02
C ARG A 98 -3.30 7.39 -14.82
N ALA A 99 -3.30 6.07 -14.76
CA ALA A 99 -3.83 5.33 -13.61
C ALA A 99 -3.12 5.70 -12.30
N LEU A 100 -1.78 5.86 -12.34
CA LEU A 100 -1.01 6.33 -11.17
C LEU A 100 -1.41 7.75 -10.76
N LEU A 101 -1.59 8.67 -11.70
CA LEU A 101 -1.98 10.05 -11.41
C LEU A 101 -3.39 10.17 -10.82
N ASN A 102 -4.26 9.19 -11.06
CA ASN A 102 -5.59 9.10 -10.47
C ASN A 102 -5.59 8.57 -9.02
N LEU A 103 -4.46 8.05 -8.53
CA LEU A 103 -4.33 7.66 -7.12
C LEU A 103 -4.22 8.89 -6.21
N HIS A 104 -4.89 8.82 -5.06
CA HIS A 104 -5.01 9.94 -4.14
C HIS A 104 -3.65 10.41 -3.59
N LYS A 105 -3.33 11.70 -3.76
CA LYS A 105 -2.11 12.36 -3.28
C LYS A 105 -0.80 11.72 -3.77
N LEU A 106 -0.83 11.02 -4.89
CA LEU A 106 0.34 10.41 -5.49
C LEU A 106 1.04 11.42 -6.41
N ARG A 107 2.37 11.45 -6.35
CA ARG A 107 3.23 12.23 -7.24
C ARG A 107 4.25 11.31 -7.88
N ILE A 108 4.29 11.32 -9.20
CA ILE A 108 5.31 10.60 -9.96
C ILE A 108 6.65 11.33 -9.76
N VAL A 109 7.68 10.58 -9.42
CA VAL A 109 9.04 11.09 -9.15
C VAL A 109 10.07 10.64 -10.18
N LYS A 110 9.78 9.55 -10.91
CA LYS A 110 10.59 9.06 -12.03
C LYS A 110 9.66 8.50 -13.11
N GLU A 111 9.94 8.85 -14.35
CA GLU A 111 9.30 8.30 -15.54
C GLU A 111 10.39 7.88 -16.51
N ASP A 112 10.36 6.64 -16.98
CA ASP A 112 11.28 6.13 -17.97
C ASP A 112 10.51 5.27 -18.99
N PRO A 113 10.02 5.85 -20.07
CA PRO A 113 9.27 5.11 -21.09
C PRO A 113 10.12 4.10 -21.86
N VAL A 114 11.46 4.21 -21.84
CA VAL A 114 12.35 3.27 -22.55
C VAL A 114 12.46 1.96 -21.78
N THR A 115 12.58 2.04 -20.44
CA THR A 115 12.64 0.86 -19.57
C THR A 115 11.25 0.43 -19.09
N GLY A 116 10.20 1.21 -19.35
CA GLY A 116 8.85 0.97 -18.89
C GLY A 116 8.66 1.21 -17.39
N GLU A 117 9.54 1.99 -16.74
CA GLU A 117 9.52 2.22 -15.31
C GLU A 117 8.80 3.53 -14.94
N LEU A 118 7.96 3.44 -13.90
CA LEU A 118 7.28 4.58 -13.28
C LEU A 118 7.43 4.46 -11.76
N ASP A 119 8.07 5.44 -11.13
CA ASP A 119 8.15 5.53 -9.67
C ASP A 119 7.35 6.71 -9.17
N ALA A 120 6.57 6.46 -8.13
CA ALA A 120 5.71 7.46 -7.53
C ALA A 120 5.75 7.39 -6.00
N LYS A 121 5.38 8.49 -5.35
CA LYS A 121 5.36 8.61 -3.88
C LYS A 121 4.07 9.27 -3.44
N THR A 122 3.51 8.80 -2.33
CA THR A 122 2.43 9.48 -1.63
C THR A 122 2.99 10.35 -0.49
N GLY A 123 2.24 11.37 -0.10
CA GLY A 123 2.52 12.14 1.11
C GLY A 123 2.16 11.37 2.38
N ALA A 124 2.77 11.75 3.51
CA ALA A 124 2.34 11.27 4.82
C ALA A 124 0.89 11.70 5.13
N GLY A 125 0.15 10.85 5.82
CA GLY A 125 -1.24 11.07 6.24
C GLY A 125 -1.52 10.46 7.60
N TRP A 126 -2.78 10.53 8.05
CA TRP A 126 -3.21 9.95 9.32
C TRP A 126 -3.02 8.43 9.42
N TYR A 127 -3.04 7.73 8.29
CA TYR A 127 -3.02 6.28 8.24
C TYR A 127 -1.66 5.70 7.82
N SER A 128 -0.76 6.54 7.30
CA SER A 128 0.57 6.08 6.85
C SER A 128 1.59 7.23 6.81
N TRP A 129 2.86 6.85 6.88
CA TRP A 129 3.99 7.76 6.69
C TRP A 129 4.31 8.04 5.21
N GLY A 130 3.38 7.69 4.33
CA GLY A 130 3.53 7.74 2.89
C GLY A 130 4.08 6.44 2.32
N GLU A 131 3.71 6.15 1.06
CA GLU A 131 4.12 4.96 0.33
C GLU A 131 5.03 5.33 -0.84
N SER A 132 5.82 4.37 -1.25
CA SER A 132 6.52 4.32 -2.52
C SER A 132 5.81 3.31 -3.41
N VAL A 133 5.40 3.74 -4.58
CA VAL A 133 4.72 2.90 -5.58
C VAL A 133 5.61 2.86 -6.81
N SER A 134 6.02 1.66 -7.22
CA SER A 134 6.75 1.41 -8.45
C SER A 134 5.91 0.58 -9.40
N VAL A 135 5.87 0.97 -10.66
CA VAL A 135 5.23 0.23 -11.74
C VAL A 135 6.26 -0.07 -12.80
N ARG A 136 6.26 -1.30 -13.29
CA ARG A 136 7.08 -1.73 -14.43
C ARG A 136 6.16 -2.33 -15.48
N VAL A 137 6.27 -1.81 -16.69
CA VAL A 137 5.51 -2.25 -17.87
C VAL A 137 6.48 -2.90 -18.83
N THR A 138 6.29 -4.20 -19.11
CA THR A 138 7.17 -4.99 -19.98
C THR A 138 6.35 -5.80 -20.98
N GLY A 139 6.84 -5.97 -22.19
CA GLY A 139 6.17 -6.81 -23.18
C GLY A 139 6.83 -6.71 -24.54
N ASP A 140 6.72 -7.80 -25.30
CA ASP A 140 7.16 -7.91 -26.69
C ASP A 140 5.97 -8.33 -27.56
N GLY A 141 5.24 -7.36 -28.10
CA GLY A 141 4.11 -7.65 -29.00
C GLY A 141 2.74 -7.28 -28.43
N PRO A 142 1.67 -8.06 -28.72
CA PRO A 142 0.30 -7.70 -28.38
C PRO A 142 -0.08 -7.88 -26.91
N GLN A 143 0.77 -8.49 -26.10
CA GLN A 143 0.58 -8.69 -24.67
C GLN A 143 1.65 -7.96 -23.89
N THR A 144 1.22 -7.24 -22.87
CA THR A 144 2.06 -6.43 -22.00
C THR A 144 1.81 -6.83 -20.55
N THR A 145 2.87 -7.09 -19.81
CA THR A 145 2.81 -7.37 -18.36
C THR A 145 3.01 -6.08 -17.59
N VAL A 146 2.07 -5.79 -16.71
CA VAL A 146 2.16 -4.66 -15.76
C VAL A 146 2.39 -5.21 -14.37
N HIS A 147 3.54 -4.88 -13.80
CA HIS A 147 3.90 -5.20 -12.41
C HIS A 147 3.86 -3.94 -11.57
N ILE A 148 3.15 -3.99 -10.44
CA ILE A 148 3.12 -2.91 -9.45
C ILE A 148 3.60 -3.41 -8.09
N CYS A 149 4.41 -2.60 -7.42
CA CYS A 149 4.80 -2.78 -6.03
C CYS A 149 4.48 -1.52 -5.23
N SER A 150 3.72 -1.65 -4.15
CA SER A 150 3.46 -0.58 -3.19
C SER A 150 4.01 -0.95 -1.83
N LYS A 151 4.79 -0.05 -1.21
CA LYS A 151 5.42 -0.27 0.09
C LYS A 151 5.51 1.03 0.89
N PRO A 152 5.48 0.95 2.25
CA PRO A 152 5.72 2.11 3.10
C PRO A 152 7.10 2.72 2.84
N ARG A 153 7.20 4.04 2.92
CA ARG A 153 8.49 4.75 2.83
C ARG A 153 9.38 4.50 4.03
N LEU A 154 8.79 4.28 5.21
CA LEU A 154 9.49 3.84 6.40
C LEU A 154 9.57 2.31 6.39
N SER A 155 10.77 1.76 6.19
CA SER A 155 11.02 0.31 6.18
C SER A 155 10.71 -0.39 7.51
N THR A 156 10.64 0.37 8.60
CA THR A 156 10.30 -0.10 9.94
C THR A 156 8.80 -0.13 10.21
N ALA A 157 7.97 0.34 9.26
CA ALA A 157 6.52 0.31 9.42
C ALA A 157 6.02 -1.14 9.35
N VAL A 158 5.58 -1.68 10.48
CA VAL A 158 5.01 -3.02 10.60
C VAL A 158 3.57 -3.07 10.08
N VAL A 159 2.90 -1.91 10.05
CA VAL A 159 1.49 -1.76 9.62
C VAL A 159 1.36 -0.50 8.76
N ASP A 160 0.72 -0.63 7.60
CA ASP A 160 0.40 0.48 6.70
C ASP A 160 -1.10 0.79 6.61
N ASN A 161 -1.89 0.16 7.49
CA ASN A 161 -3.36 0.27 7.53
C ASN A 161 -4.04 0.01 6.18
N GLY A 162 -3.50 -0.95 5.40
CA GLY A 162 -4.05 -1.38 4.13
C GLY A 162 -3.83 -0.40 2.97
N LYS A 163 -2.97 0.60 3.13
CA LYS A 163 -2.72 1.58 2.07
C LYS A 163 -2.04 0.96 0.86
N SER A 164 -1.10 0.04 1.05
CA SER A 164 -0.46 -0.66 -0.07
C SER A 164 -1.44 -1.53 -0.84
N VAL A 165 -2.37 -2.23 -0.15
CA VAL A 165 -3.46 -3.00 -0.78
C VAL A 165 -4.37 -2.08 -1.60
N GLU A 166 -4.80 -0.97 -0.99
CA GLU A 166 -5.64 0.05 -1.64
C GLU A 166 -4.98 0.61 -2.91
N ASN A 167 -3.71 0.99 -2.83
CA ASN A 167 -2.97 1.54 -3.98
C ASN A 167 -2.91 0.55 -5.14
N VAL A 168 -2.59 -0.72 -4.87
CA VAL A 168 -2.49 -1.77 -5.90
C VAL A 168 -3.86 -2.05 -6.53
N ALA A 169 -4.91 -2.18 -5.72
CA ALA A 169 -6.27 -2.46 -6.21
C ALA A 169 -6.81 -1.31 -7.06
N LEU A 170 -6.73 -0.07 -6.55
CA LEU A 170 -7.19 1.12 -7.27
C LEU A 170 -6.39 1.39 -8.55
N PHE A 171 -5.08 1.12 -8.53
CA PHE A 171 -4.27 1.24 -9.73
C PHE A 171 -4.81 0.36 -10.87
N PHE A 172 -5.04 -0.94 -10.63
CA PHE A 172 -5.58 -1.81 -11.68
C PHE A 172 -7.02 -1.46 -12.07
N GLN A 173 -7.82 -0.95 -11.15
CA GLN A 173 -9.15 -0.45 -11.47
C GLN A 173 -9.06 0.75 -12.43
N HIS A 174 -8.21 1.74 -12.12
CA HIS A 174 -8.00 2.89 -12.99
C HIS A 174 -7.37 2.50 -14.32
N LEU A 175 -6.38 1.59 -14.31
CA LEU A 175 -5.74 1.10 -15.53
C LEU A 175 -6.76 0.48 -16.49
N ARG A 176 -7.65 -0.38 -15.99
CA ARG A 176 -8.72 -0.96 -16.82
C ARG A 176 -9.68 0.10 -17.34
N SER A 177 -10.01 1.11 -16.53
CA SER A 177 -10.86 2.23 -16.95
C SER A 177 -10.19 3.07 -18.05
N GLU A 178 -8.89 3.37 -17.93
CA GLU A 178 -8.12 4.11 -18.94
C GLU A 178 -8.02 3.36 -20.27
N LEU A 179 -7.84 2.03 -20.22
CA LEU A 179 -7.77 1.18 -21.41
C LEU A 179 -9.14 0.98 -22.08
N ALA A 180 -10.22 1.00 -21.29
CA ALA A 180 -11.59 0.92 -21.81
C ALA A 180 -12.10 2.24 -22.38
N ALA A 181 -11.48 3.37 -22.00
CA ALA A 181 -11.86 4.68 -22.51
C ALA A 181 -11.55 4.77 -24.02
N PRO A 182 -12.49 5.23 -24.85
CA PRO A 182 -12.20 5.46 -26.27
C PRO A 182 -11.05 6.47 -26.39
N ALA A 183 -10.10 6.18 -27.29
CA ALA A 183 -8.95 7.06 -27.53
C ALA A 183 -9.46 8.50 -27.67
N PRO A 184 -8.82 9.50 -27.03
CA PRO A 184 -9.24 10.89 -27.11
C PRO A 184 -9.37 11.25 -28.58
N ASN A 185 -10.60 11.62 -28.98
CA ASN A 185 -10.93 11.94 -30.32
C ASN A 185 -10.15 13.21 -30.70
N ASN A 186 -8.96 13.02 -31.25
CA ASN A 186 -8.06 14.08 -31.70
C ASN A 186 -8.63 14.67 -32.97
N ARG A 187 -9.87 15.21 -32.91
CA ARG A 187 -10.36 16.13 -33.92
C ARG A 187 -9.55 17.40 -33.78
N TRP A 188 -8.41 17.40 -34.43
CA TRP A 188 -7.79 18.66 -34.84
C TRP A 188 -8.89 19.51 -35.50
N ARG A 189 -9.47 20.46 -34.76
CA ARG A 189 -10.17 21.57 -35.39
C ARG A 189 -9.06 22.49 -35.92
N GLY A 190 -8.67 22.24 -37.15
CA GLY A 190 -7.81 23.16 -37.87
C GLY A 190 -8.38 24.58 -37.84
N PRO A 191 -7.50 25.58 -38.01
CA PRO A 191 -7.89 26.98 -37.99
C PRO A 191 -8.91 27.33 -39.07
#